data_632cfb4707d37417c9056592dc6571bf
#
_entry.id   632cfb4707d37417c9056592dc6571bf
#
_cell.length_a   1.000
_cell.length_b   1.000
_cell.length_c   1.000
_cell.angle_alpha   90.00
_cell.angle_beta   90.00
_cell.angle_gamma   90.00
#
_symmetry.space_group_name_H-M   'P 1'
#
loop_
_entity.id
_entity.type
_entity.pdbx_description
1 polymer ?
#
loop_
_entity_poly.entity_id
_entity_poly.type
_entity_poly.pdbx_seq_one_letter_code
_entity_poly.pdbx_strand_id
1 'polypeptide(L)'
;MQKIGVFVCWCGSNIAGTVDVAQVVEAVRQIPDVAYAIDYKYMCSEQGQELIRKAVADYKLDRLVVCSCSPRMHEATFRKCAEGVGINPYMVEIANIREQCSWVLKDKAEATAKAIKLAKAAIAKVRFNGALKPGESQVVKRALVIGGGIAGIQTALDIAEAGYKVDIVEKEPTIGGRMAQLDKTFPTLDCSACILTPKMVDAANHENITLYTYSEVESVSGFVGNFDVTIRKKARSVKADMCSGCGICTEKCPSRKTPSEFDMGLKNRGAIYISFAQAIPKVPVIDREACIKFKTGKCGICSKVCPAGAIDYTQTDELITEKYGAIVLATGFETMPLDKFGEYGYGASKDVITSLELERLTNAAGPTEGHLVCPSTGKEPKKVIIVSCVGSRDVSGRGKSYCSKICCMYNAKHAMYI
;
A
#
# COMPACT_ATOMS: atom_id res chain seq x y z
N MET A 1 4.78 47.13 6.05
CA MET A 1 4.10 46.56 7.22
C MET A 1 3.21 45.44 6.67
N GLN A 2 3.26 44.25 7.23
CA GLN A 2 2.44 43.12 6.77
C GLN A 2 0.96 43.39 7.08
N LYS A 3 0.05 42.89 6.23
CA LYS A 3 -1.39 43.06 6.41
C LYS A 3 -2.08 41.69 6.35
N ILE A 4 -2.34 41.13 7.51
CA ILE A 4 -2.89 39.78 7.65
C ILE A 4 -4.43 39.86 7.73
N GLY A 5 -5.12 39.07 6.89
CA GLY A 5 -6.56 38.81 7.03
C GLY A 5 -6.81 37.52 7.78
N VAL A 6 -7.68 37.53 8.76
CA VAL A 6 -8.06 36.35 9.54
C VAL A 6 -9.55 36.03 9.32
N PHE A 7 -9.83 34.79 8.91
CA PHE A 7 -11.18 34.35 8.54
C PHE A 7 -11.56 33.13 9.37
N VAL A 8 -12.55 33.28 10.24
CA VAL A 8 -12.97 32.24 11.19
C VAL A 8 -14.23 31.55 10.68
N CYS A 9 -14.15 30.25 10.46
CA CYS A 9 -15.26 29.45 9.97
C CYS A 9 -16.07 28.86 11.13
N TRP A 10 -17.42 28.87 10.99
CA TRP A 10 -18.28 28.15 11.93
C TRP A 10 -18.33 26.66 11.66
N CYS A 11 -18.14 26.27 10.40
CA CYS A 11 -18.35 24.89 9.91
C CYS A 11 -19.75 24.36 10.33
N GLY A 12 -20.79 25.18 10.17
CA GLY A 12 -22.08 24.96 10.78
C GLY A 12 -21.99 24.88 12.30
N SER A 13 -22.51 23.82 12.89
CA SER A 13 -22.41 23.54 14.33
C SER A 13 -21.10 22.86 14.75
N ASN A 14 -20.29 22.38 13.79
CA ASN A 14 -19.09 21.61 14.10
C ASN A 14 -18.00 22.42 14.85
N ILE A 15 -17.90 23.71 14.59
CA ILE A 15 -17.02 24.61 15.32
C ILE A 15 -17.84 25.49 16.26
N ALA A 16 -18.85 26.20 15.73
CA ALA A 16 -19.61 27.18 16.50
C ALA A 16 -20.45 26.56 17.65
N GLY A 17 -20.73 25.26 17.61
CA GLY A 17 -21.39 24.55 18.70
C GLY A 17 -20.56 24.47 19.98
N THR A 18 -19.23 24.54 19.87
CA THR A 18 -18.30 24.38 20.99
C THR A 18 -17.36 25.58 21.16
N VAL A 19 -17.04 26.30 20.06
CA VAL A 19 -16.16 27.47 20.07
C VAL A 19 -16.99 28.75 19.96
N ASP A 20 -16.72 29.73 20.78
CA ASP A 20 -17.24 31.10 20.59
C ASP A 20 -16.46 31.81 19.49
N VAL A 21 -16.99 31.74 18.28
CA VAL A 21 -16.32 32.24 17.07
C VAL A 21 -16.16 33.76 17.11
N ALA A 22 -17.12 34.48 17.66
CA ALA A 22 -17.06 35.92 17.79
C ALA A 22 -15.92 36.36 18.74
N GLN A 23 -15.77 35.65 19.86
CA GLN A 23 -14.67 35.87 20.78
C GLN A 23 -13.29 35.57 20.14
N VAL A 24 -13.20 34.54 19.27
CA VAL A 24 -11.97 34.28 18.51
C VAL A 24 -11.64 35.45 17.59
N VAL A 25 -12.61 35.93 16.83
CA VAL A 25 -12.45 37.12 15.94
C VAL A 25 -11.97 38.34 16.72
N GLU A 26 -12.60 38.65 17.84
CA GLU A 26 -12.22 39.80 18.66
C GLU A 26 -10.78 39.66 19.23
N ALA A 27 -10.44 38.48 19.70
CA ALA A 27 -9.10 38.20 20.23
C ALA A 27 -7.99 38.31 19.18
N VAL A 28 -8.25 37.96 17.92
CA VAL A 28 -7.24 38.06 16.85
C VAL A 28 -7.15 39.45 16.25
N ARG A 29 -8.20 40.27 16.30
CA ARG A 29 -8.18 41.69 15.88
C ARG A 29 -7.18 42.52 16.66
N GLN A 30 -6.91 42.14 17.91
CA GLN A 30 -5.97 42.85 18.78
C GLN A 30 -4.49 42.54 18.47
N ILE A 31 -4.23 41.62 17.54
CA ILE A 31 -2.86 41.20 17.22
C ILE A 31 -2.26 42.17 16.22
N PRO A 32 -1.04 42.68 16.46
CA PRO A 32 -0.34 43.50 15.49
C PRO A 32 -0.27 42.81 14.10
N ASP A 33 -0.37 43.61 13.04
CA ASP A 33 -0.39 43.22 11.63
C ASP A 33 -1.69 42.52 11.16
N VAL A 34 -2.65 42.21 12.04
CA VAL A 34 -4.00 41.78 11.63
C VAL A 34 -4.80 42.99 11.19
N ALA A 35 -4.90 43.19 9.89
CA ALA A 35 -5.62 44.36 9.30
C ALA A 35 -7.13 44.10 9.19
N TYR A 36 -7.56 42.87 9.17
CA TYR A 36 -8.98 42.48 9.06
C TYR A 36 -9.23 41.12 9.69
N ALA A 37 -10.35 40.98 10.39
CA ALA A 37 -10.81 39.68 10.89
C ALA A 37 -12.34 39.62 10.85
N ILE A 38 -12.88 38.50 10.36
CA ILE A 38 -14.31 38.22 10.27
C ILE A 38 -14.58 36.73 10.45
N ASP A 39 -15.79 36.41 10.85
CA ASP A 39 -16.31 35.04 10.85
C ASP A 39 -17.42 34.86 9.80
N TYR A 40 -17.59 33.61 9.38
CA TYR A 40 -18.66 33.23 8.48
C TYR A 40 -19.03 31.76 8.61
N LYS A 41 -20.30 31.41 8.31
CA LYS A 41 -20.80 30.04 8.50
C LYS A 41 -19.99 28.97 7.75
N TYR A 42 -19.61 29.25 6.51
CA TYR A 42 -18.92 28.32 5.62
C TYR A 42 -17.89 29.05 4.77
N MET A 43 -16.72 29.30 5.32
CA MET A 43 -15.63 30.00 4.60
C MET A 43 -15.19 29.31 3.31
N CYS A 44 -15.34 27.98 3.24
CA CYS A 44 -15.02 27.19 2.03
C CYS A 44 -16.08 27.32 0.91
N SER A 45 -17.26 27.85 1.20
CA SER A 45 -18.30 28.11 0.17
C SER A 45 -17.92 29.28 -0.73
N GLU A 46 -18.58 29.40 -1.89
CA GLU A 46 -18.35 30.52 -2.81
C GLU A 46 -18.58 31.88 -2.13
N GLN A 47 -19.62 32.02 -1.31
CA GLN A 47 -19.87 33.23 -0.56
C GLN A 47 -18.78 33.55 0.47
N GLY A 48 -18.24 32.50 1.15
CA GLY A 48 -17.11 32.66 2.07
C GLY A 48 -15.85 33.09 1.35
N GLN A 49 -15.54 32.49 0.20
CA GLN A 49 -14.42 32.87 -0.64
C GLN A 49 -14.57 34.29 -1.20
N GLU A 50 -15.80 34.71 -1.54
CA GLU A 50 -16.07 36.09 -2.00
C GLU A 50 -15.79 37.11 -0.89
N LEU A 51 -16.14 36.78 0.38
CA LEU A 51 -15.76 37.61 1.53
C LEU A 51 -14.24 37.77 1.65
N ILE A 52 -13.48 36.68 1.41
CA ILE A 52 -12.03 36.73 1.40
C ILE A 52 -11.53 37.63 0.27
N ARG A 53 -12.01 37.42 -0.96
CA ARG A 53 -11.59 38.22 -2.13
C ARG A 53 -11.85 39.71 -1.92
N LYS A 54 -13.05 40.07 -1.44
CA LYS A 54 -13.40 41.43 -1.14
C LYS A 54 -12.50 42.03 -0.05
N ALA A 55 -12.28 41.31 1.04
CA ALA A 55 -11.41 41.79 2.11
C ALA A 55 -9.96 42.02 1.65
N VAL A 56 -9.45 41.15 0.78
CA VAL A 56 -8.13 41.34 0.17
C VAL A 56 -8.03 42.66 -0.59
N ALA A 57 -9.05 42.96 -1.40
CA ALA A 57 -9.12 44.18 -2.18
C ALA A 57 -9.26 45.45 -1.30
N ASP A 58 -10.23 45.43 -0.36
CA ASP A 58 -10.58 46.58 0.47
C ASP A 58 -9.46 46.94 1.47
N TYR A 59 -8.83 45.94 2.09
CA TYR A 59 -7.81 46.15 3.13
C TYR A 59 -6.38 45.99 2.62
N LYS A 60 -6.21 45.61 1.34
CA LYS A 60 -4.89 45.34 0.70
C LYS A 60 -4.11 44.29 1.49
N LEU A 61 -4.75 43.18 1.77
CA LEU A 61 -4.14 42.07 2.53
C LEU A 61 -3.06 41.41 1.70
N ASP A 62 -1.98 40.99 2.34
CA ASP A 62 -0.85 40.28 1.71
C ASP A 62 -0.67 38.85 2.25
N ARG A 63 -1.37 38.51 3.32
CA ARG A 63 -1.37 37.19 3.96
C ARG A 63 -2.74 36.83 4.48
N LEU A 64 -3.05 35.54 4.48
CA LEU A 64 -4.34 35.04 4.95
C LEU A 64 -4.15 33.95 6.00
N VAL A 65 -4.98 34.00 7.03
CA VAL A 65 -5.14 32.92 8.00
C VAL A 65 -6.61 32.50 8.01
N VAL A 66 -6.89 31.22 7.76
CA VAL A 66 -8.24 30.68 7.81
C VAL A 66 -8.33 29.73 8.99
N CYS A 67 -9.11 30.12 10.01
CA CYS A 67 -9.38 29.27 11.17
C CYS A 67 -10.58 28.40 10.84
N SER A 68 -10.36 27.11 10.51
CA SER A 68 -11.40 26.23 9.97
C SER A 68 -11.15 24.76 10.31
N CYS A 69 -11.63 23.87 9.47
CA CYS A 69 -11.35 22.42 9.51
C CYS A 69 -9.92 22.11 9.06
N SER A 70 -9.61 20.80 8.98
CA SER A 70 -8.28 20.30 8.61
C SER A 70 -7.78 20.89 7.28
N PRO A 71 -6.50 21.30 7.20
CA PRO A 71 -5.86 21.71 5.94
C PRO A 71 -6.05 20.69 4.82
N ARG A 72 -6.05 19.40 5.15
CA ARG A 72 -6.24 18.30 4.17
C ARG A 72 -7.52 18.43 3.34
N MET A 73 -8.53 19.12 3.86
CA MET A 73 -9.81 19.27 3.15
C MET A 73 -9.84 20.48 2.21
N HIS A 74 -9.36 21.63 2.66
CA HIS A 74 -9.62 22.90 1.98
C HIS A 74 -8.38 23.80 1.80
N GLU A 75 -7.16 23.30 2.05
CA GLU A 75 -5.95 24.09 1.82
C GLU A 75 -5.86 24.53 0.34
N ALA A 76 -6.08 23.60 -0.58
CA ALA A 76 -6.08 23.88 -2.01
C ALA A 76 -7.15 24.90 -2.39
N THR A 77 -8.35 24.83 -1.77
CA THR A 77 -9.46 25.78 -1.99
C THR A 77 -9.04 27.20 -1.62
N PHE A 78 -8.50 27.39 -0.42
CA PHE A 78 -8.10 28.72 0.06
C PHE A 78 -6.86 29.26 -0.63
N ARG A 79 -5.91 28.42 -0.98
CA ARG A 79 -4.73 28.79 -1.79
C ARG A 79 -5.14 29.28 -3.19
N LYS A 80 -6.06 28.55 -3.85
CA LYS A 80 -6.61 28.96 -5.14
C LYS A 80 -7.42 30.25 -5.05
N CYS A 81 -8.20 30.44 -3.97
CA CYS A 81 -8.91 31.69 -3.71
C CYS A 81 -7.93 32.87 -3.57
N ALA A 82 -6.83 32.71 -2.82
CA ALA A 82 -5.80 33.72 -2.63
C ALA A 82 -5.08 34.05 -3.95
N GLU A 83 -4.69 33.03 -4.72
CA GLU A 83 -4.05 33.17 -6.01
C GLU A 83 -4.89 33.97 -7.00
N GLY A 84 -6.21 33.71 -7.03
CA GLY A 84 -7.18 34.43 -7.89
C GLY A 84 -7.29 35.92 -7.60
N VAL A 85 -6.79 36.42 -6.46
CA VAL A 85 -6.72 37.84 -6.08
C VAL A 85 -5.30 38.38 -5.92
N GLY A 86 -4.31 37.67 -6.48
CA GLY A 86 -2.93 38.11 -6.56
C GLY A 86 -2.08 37.86 -5.30
N ILE A 87 -2.58 37.12 -4.31
CA ILE A 87 -1.79 36.69 -3.15
C ILE A 87 -1.11 35.37 -3.51
N ASN A 88 0.21 35.30 -3.24
CA ASN A 88 0.93 34.04 -3.42
C ASN A 88 0.29 32.92 -2.58
N PRO A 89 -0.02 31.73 -3.14
CA PRO A 89 -0.73 30.65 -2.44
C PRO A 89 -0.02 30.15 -1.17
N TYR A 90 1.29 30.35 -1.04
CA TYR A 90 2.05 29.99 0.16
C TYR A 90 1.96 31.04 1.29
N MET A 91 1.31 32.17 1.04
CA MET A 91 0.97 33.17 2.06
C MET A 91 -0.36 32.88 2.75
N VAL A 92 -0.87 31.66 2.66
CA VAL A 92 -2.12 31.20 3.30
C VAL A 92 -1.78 30.14 4.34
N GLU A 93 -2.25 30.35 5.58
CA GLU A 93 -2.16 29.38 6.66
C GLU A 93 -3.55 28.97 7.14
N ILE A 94 -3.71 27.71 7.57
CA ILE A 94 -4.96 27.21 8.14
C ILE A 94 -4.73 26.83 9.61
N ALA A 95 -5.48 27.45 10.50
CA ALA A 95 -5.58 27.02 11.89
C ALA A 95 -6.69 25.98 12.00
N ASN A 96 -6.35 24.73 12.31
CA ASN A 96 -7.33 23.67 12.48
C ASN A 96 -8.03 23.79 13.84
N ILE A 97 -9.17 24.49 13.86
CA ILE A 97 -9.99 24.71 15.06
C ILE A 97 -11.19 23.74 15.14
N ARG A 98 -11.27 22.75 14.24
CA ARG A 98 -12.27 21.69 14.27
C ARG A 98 -11.68 20.40 14.86
N GLU A 99 -10.90 19.66 14.10
CA GLU A 99 -10.37 18.36 14.49
C GLU A 99 -9.41 18.44 15.69
N GLN A 100 -8.63 19.52 15.76
CA GLN A 100 -7.68 19.74 16.86
C GLN A 100 -8.27 20.52 18.05
N CYS A 101 -9.51 21.00 17.96
CA CYS A 101 -10.11 21.87 18.96
C CYS A 101 -11.56 21.46 19.28
N SER A 102 -12.54 21.87 18.48
CA SER A 102 -13.98 21.71 18.78
C SER A 102 -14.41 20.24 18.89
N TRP A 103 -13.76 19.31 18.19
CA TRP A 103 -14.10 17.90 18.28
C TRP A 103 -13.45 17.17 19.46
N VAL A 104 -12.40 17.72 20.03
CA VAL A 104 -11.66 17.08 21.14
C VAL A 104 -11.93 17.73 22.51
N LEU A 105 -12.54 18.92 22.53
CA LEU A 105 -12.94 19.62 23.74
C LEU A 105 -14.45 19.80 23.77
N LYS A 106 -15.06 19.62 24.94
CA LYS A 106 -16.51 19.79 25.15
C LYS A 106 -16.87 21.07 25.86
N ASP A 107 -15.99 21.55 26.72
CA ASP A 107 -16.17 22.83 27.41
C ASP A 107 -15.94 24.00 26.45
N LYS A 108 -16.93 24.91 26.40
CA LYS A 108 -16.92 26.03 25.44
C LYS A 108 -15.82 27.05 25.74
N ALA A 109 -15.52 27.32 27.00
CA ALA A 109 -14.49 28.28 27.37
C ALA A 109 -13.09 27.73 27.07
N GLU A 110 -12.84 26.46 27.38
CA GLU A 110 -11.58 25.79 27.08
C GLU A 110 -11.36 25.67 25.56
N ALA A 111 -12.38 25.25 24.80
CA ALA A 111 -12.33 25.16 23.36
C ALA A 111 -12.05 26.52 22.70
N THR A 112 -12.74 27.59 23.16
CA THR A 112 -12.51 28.95 22.66
C THR A 112 -11.10 29.43 22.96
N ALA A 113 -10.61 29.23 24.18
CA ALA A 113 -9.23 29.57 24.53
C ALA A 113 -8.19 28.81 23.67
N LYS A 114 -8.44 27.54 23.38
CA LYS A 114 -7.58 26.74 22.48
C LYS A 114 -7.65 27.22 21.04
N ALA A 115 -8.84 27.53 20.52
CA ALA A 115 -9.03 28.08 19.19
C ALA A 115 -8.24 29.39 18.99
N ILE A 116 -8.30 30.29 19.99
CA ILE A 116 -7.51 31.52 19.99
C ILE A 116 -5.99 31.23 19.96
N LYS A 117 -5.51 30.26 20.74
CA LYS A 117 -4.09 29.86 20.70
C LYS A 117 -3.67 29.33 19.33
N LEU A 118 -4.50 28.49 18.70
CA LEU A 118 -4.22 27.95 17.37
C LEU A 118 -4.24 29.05 16.31
N ALA A 119 -5.20 29.99 16.37
CA ALA A 119 -5.24 31.14 15.49
C ALA A 119 -4.00 32.03 15.64
N LYS A 120 -3.59 32.34 16.88
CA LYS A 120 -2.36 33.10 17.17
C LYS A 120 -1.12 32.40 16.62
N ALA A 121 -1.02 31.08 16.74
CA ALA A 121 0.09 30.31 16.20
C ALA A 121 0.14 30.38 14.65
N ALA A 122 -1.00 30.27 13.97
CA ALA A 122 -1.07 30.41 12.52
C ALA A 122 -0.74 31.83 12.05
N ILE A 123 -1.20 32.86 12.78
CA ILE A 123 -0.85 34.26 12.51
C ILE A 123 0.66 34.48 12.68
N ALA A 124 1.26 33.94 13.75
CA ALA A 124 2.68 34.03 13.96
C ALA A 124 3.47 33.34 12.85
N LYS A 125 3.01 32.15 12.41
CA LYS A 125 3.64 31.38 11.34
C LYS A 125 3.58 32.12 10.00
N VAL A 126 2.41 32.62 9.58
CA VAL A 126 2.23 33.25 8.28
C VAL A 126 3.10 34.50 8.09
N ARG A 127 3.51 35.16 9.17
CA ARG A 127 4.45 36.29 9.14
C ARG A 127 5.81 35.92 8.54
N PHE A 128 6.24 34.70 8.75
CA PHE A 128 7.54 34.17 8.29
C PHE A 128 7.45 33.38 6.98
N ASN A 129 6.24 33.19 6.44
CA ASN A 129 6.09 32.52 5.16
C ASN A 129 6.72 33.38 4.04
N GLY A 130 7.43 32.71 3.15
CA GLY A 130 7.97 33.28 1.93
C GLY A 130 7.05 33.05 0.73
N ALA A 131 7.08 33.98 -0.23
CA ALA A 131 6.39 33.81 -1.51
C ALA A 131 7.14 32.79 -2.37
N LEU A 132 6.85 31.51 -2.18
CA LEU A 132 7.46 30.44 -2.93
C LEU A 132 6.91 30.43 -4.37
N LYS A 133 7.79 30.11 -5.31
CA LYS A 133 7.40 29.84 -6.70
C LYS A 133 7.48 28.34 -6.91
N PRO A 134 6.43 27.71 -7.47
CA PRO A 134 6.51 26.30 -7.86
C PRO A 134 7.69 26.11 -8.81
N GLY A 135 8.51 25.10 -8.54
CA GLY A 135 9.49 24.66 -9.51
C GLY A 135 8.79 23.86 -10.61
N GLU A 136 9.22 24.03 -11.85
CA GLU A 136 8.78 23.21 -12.97
C GLU A 136 9.85 22.16 -13.28
N SER A 137 9.44 20.93 -13.44
CA SER A 137 10.30 19.83 -13.84
C SER A 137 9.54 18.97 -14.87
N GLN A 138 10.24 18.56 -15.92
CA GLN A 138 9.66 17.57 -16.83
C GLN A 138 9.48 16.26 -16.09
N VAL A 139 8.30 15.65 -16.23
CA VAL A 139 7.97 14.37 -15.58
C VAL A 139 8.14 13.24 -16.57
N VAL A 140 8.87 12.21 -16.17
CA VAL A 140 8.96 10.94 -16.92
C VAL A 140 7.59 10.27 -16.91
N LYS A 141 6.97 10.10 -18.10
CA LYS A 141 5.63 9.52 -18.24
C LYS A 141 5.67 7.98 -18.23
N ARG A 142 6.26 7.42 -17.18
CA ARG A 142 6.35 5.98 -16.92
C ARG A 142 6.28 5.76 -15.41
N ALA A 143 5.51 4.79 -14.95
CA ALA A 143 5.39 4.45 -13.54
C ALA A 143 6.09 3.12 -13.22
N LEU A 144 6.53 2.98 -11.97
CA LEU A 144 6.98 1.72 -11.40
C LEU A 144 6.00 1.27 -10.33
N VAL A 145 5.57 0.02 -10.39
CA VAL A 145 4.78 -0.63 -9.34
C VAL A 145 5.64 -1.71 -8.69
N ILE A 146 5.88 -1.60 -7.39
CA ILE A 146 6.67 -2.56 -6.62
C ILE A 146 5.72 -3.52 -5.91
N GLY A 147 5.69 -4.76 -6.39
CA GLY A 147 4.82 -5.84 -5.95
C GLY A 147 3.75 -6.21 -6.98
N GLY A 148 3.78 -7.46 -7.44
CA GLY A 148 2.86 -8.05 -8.41
C GLY A 148 1.68 -8.78 -7.78
N GLY A 149 1.23 -8.39 -6.58
CA GLY A 149 -0.03 -8.81 -5.99
C GLY A 149 -1.22 -8.09 -6.62
N ILE A 150 -2.46 -8.42 -6.18
CA ILE A 150 -3.70 -7.86 -6.76
C ILE A 150 -3.73 -6.32 -6.76
N ALA A 151 -3.23 -5.68 -5.71
CA ALA A 151 -3.16 -4.22 -5.64
C ALA A 151 -2.23 -3.63 -6.70
N GLY A 152 -1.04 -4.23 -6.87
CA GLY A 152 -0.08 -3.80 -7.88
C GLY A 152 -0.56 -4.06 -9.30
N ILE A 153 -1.16 -5.23 -9.54
CA ILE A 153 -1.74 -5.60 -10.85
C ILE A 153 -2.84 -4.60 -11.23
N GLN A 154 -3.80 -4.34 -10.33
CA GLN A 154 -4.89 -3.40 -10.62
C GLN A 154 -4.37 -1.98 -10.86
N THR A 155 -3.45 -1.51 -10.02
CA THR A 155 -2.83 -0.18 -10.20
C THR A 155 -2.11 -0.07 -11.55
N ALA A 156 -1.39 -1.12 -11.96
CA ALA A 156 -0.69 -1.12 -13.24
C ALA A 156 -1.67 -1.10 -14.42
N LEU A 157 -2.77 -1.86 -14.34
CA LEU A 157 -3.83 -1.84 -15.34
C LEU A 157 -4.45 -0.45 -15.47
N ASP A 158 -4.84 0.17 -14.34
CA ASP A 158 -5.44 1.52 -14.34
C ASP A 158 -4.50 2.58 -14.95
N ILE A 159 -3.19 2.51 -14.66
CA ILE A 159 -2.18 3.40 -15.24
C ILE A 159 -2.00 3.14 -16.74
N ALA A 160 -1.96 1.87 -17.14
CA ALA A 160 -1.76 1.46 -18.52
C ALA A 160 -2.96 1.79 -19.40
N GLU A 161 -4.19 1.62 -18.90
CA GLU A 161 -5.45 2.02 -19.56
C GLU A 161 -5.54 3.55 -19.74
N ALA A 162 -4.93 4.33 -18.82
CA ALA A 162 -4.79 5.77 -18.99
C ALA A 162 -3.73 6.18 -20.03
N GLY A 163 -3.09 5.22 -20.72
CA GLY A 163 -2.13 5.44 -21.79
C GLY A 163 -0.68 5.66 -21.33
N TYR A 164 -0.34 5.35 -20.09
CA TYR A 164 1.02 5.49 -19.58
C TYR A 164 1.73 4.14 -19.50
N LYS A 165 3.03 4.14 -19.76
CA LYS A 165 3.87 2.96 -19.54
C LYS A 165 4.05 2.70 -18.06
N VAL A 166 3.99 1.42 -17.66
CA VAL A 166 4.17 0.99 -16.28
C VAL A 166 4.92 -0.34 -16.21
N ASP A 167 5.84 -0.42 -15.28
CA ASP A 167 6.57 -1.64 -15.00
C ASP A 167 6.14 -2.20 -13.65
N ILE A 168 5.97 -3.52 -13.58
CA ILE A 168 5.73 -4.23 -12.32
C ILE A 168 7.00 -4.98 -11.95
N VAL A 169 7.55 -4.72 -10.76
CA VAL A 169 8.66 -5.50 -10.18
C VAL A 169 8.10 -6.41 -9.11
N GLU A 170 8.28 -7.72 -9.29
CA GLU A 170 7.80 -8.77 -8.37
C GLU A 170 8.98 -9.67 -7.95
N LYS A 171 9.15 -9.84 -6.64
CA LYS A 171 10.24 -10.65 -6.07
C LYS A 171 10.07 -12.15 -6.32
N GLU A 172 8.82 -12.61 -6.41
CA GLU A 172 8.51 -14.01 -6.69
C GLU A 172 8.61 -14.32 -8.19
N PRO A 173 8.74 -15.60 -8.55
CA PRO A 173 8.83 -16.01 -9.96
C PRO A 173 7.61 -15.68 -10.82
N THR A 174 6.49 -15.32 -10.21
CA THR A 174 5.20 -15.05 -10.83
C THR A 174 4.48 -13.93 -10.13
N ILE A 175 3.63 -13.20 -10.83
CA ILE A 175 2.67 -12.28 -10.22
C ILE A 175 1.50 -13.05 -9.59
N GLY A 176 0.67 -12.38 -8.79
CA GLY A 176 -0.51 -12.92 -8.11
C GLY A 176 -0.48 -12.71 -6.60
N GLY A 177 0.70 -12.70 -6.00
CA GLY A 177 0.90 -12.42 -4.57
C GLY A 177 0.10 -13.33 -3.65
N ARG A 178 -0.28 -12.80 -2.48
CA ARG A 178 -1.05 -13.56 -1.48
C ARG A 178 -2.45 -13.97 -1.94
N MET A 179 -3.07 -13.21 -2.84
CA MET A 179 -4.40 -13.57 -3.35
C MET A 179 -4.40 -14.90 -4.10
N ALA A 180 -3.29 -15.26 -4.76
CA ALA A 180 -3.14 -16.58 -5.39
C ALA A 180 -3.13 -17.74 -4.40
N GLN A 181 -2.82 -17.48 -3.12
CA GLN A 181 -2.81 -18.48 -2.05
C GLN A 181 -4.18 -18.68 -1.39
N LEU A 182 -5.11 -17.72 -1.54
CA LEU A 182 -6.43 -17.77 -0.94
C LEU A 182 -7.36 -18.69 -1.73
N ASP A 183 -8.30 -19.33 -1.04
CA ASP A 183 -9.39 -20.06 -1.67
C ASP A 183 -10.48 -19.09 -2.17
N LYS A 184 -11.04 -18.31 -1.26
CA LYS A 184 -12.09 -17.34 -1.55
C LYS A 184 -11.80 -15.96 -0.98
N THR A 185 -12.39 -14.95 -1.60
CA THR A 185 -12.36 -13.57 -1.10
C THR A 185 -13.37 -13.36 0.02
N PHE A 186 -13.19 -12.31 0.82
CA PHE A 186 -14.15 -11.86 1.83
C PHE A 186 -14.63 -10.44 1.44
N PRO A 187 -15.89 -10.07 1.61
CA PRO A 187 -17.01 -10.83 2.20
C PRO A 187 -17.82 -11.65 1.19
N THR A 188 -17.53 -11.54 -0.10
CA THR A 188 -18.37 -12.07 -1.18
C THR A 188 -18.26 -13.58 -1.36
N LEU A 189 -17.21 -14.21 -0.82
CA LEU A 189 -16.88 -15.63 -0.96
C LEU A 189 -16.68 -16.08 -2.42
N ASP A 190 -16.28 -15.15 -3.27
CA ASP A 190 -15.91 -15.46 -4.65
C ASP A 190 -14.59 -16.22 -4.71
N CYS A 191 -14.44 -17.05 -5.73
CA CYS A 191 -13.21 -17.77 -6.00
C CYS A 191 -12.05 -16.79 -6.26
N SER A 192 -11.04 -16.79 -5.41
CA SER A 192 -9.90 -15.90 -5.51
C SER A 192 -9.13 -16.03 -6.83
N ALA A 193 -8.89 -17.27 -7.27
CA ALA A 193 -8.22 -17.56 -8.55
C ALA A 193 -9.04 -17.09 -9.75
N CYS A 194 -10.37 -17.18 -9.67
CA CYS A 194 -11.28 -16.79 -10.75
C CYS A 194 -11.29 -15.26 -10.98
N ILE A 195 -11.11 -14.48 -9.90
CA ILE A 195 -10.99 -13.02 -9.99
C ILE A 195 -9.57 -12.62 -10.40
N LEU A 196 -8.57 -13.26 -9.82
CA LEU A 196 -7.17 -12.88 -9.98
C LEU A 196 -6.61 -13.23 -11.36
N THR A 197 -6.91 -14.45 -11.85
CA THR A 197 -6.29 -14.97 -13.09
C THR A 197 -6.56 -14.08 -14.31
N PRO A 198 -7.80 -13.62 -14.59
CA PRO A 198 -8.03 -12.69 -15.70
C PRO A 198 -7.17 -11.43 -15.59
N LYS A 199 -7.09 -10.81 -14.42
CA LYS A 199 -6.27 -9.60 -14.21
C LYS A 199 -4.77 -9.85 -14.38
N MET A 200 -4.28 -11.02 -14.01
CA MET A 200 -2.89 -11.43 -14.28
C MET A 200 -2.63 -11.57 -15.79
N VAL A 201 -3.59 -12.16 -16.52
CA VAL A 201 -3.51 -12.33 -17.98
C VAL A 201 -3.57 -10.96 -18.67
N ASP A 202 -4.50 -10.08 -18.26
CA ASP A 202 -4.64 -8.74 -18.80
C ASP A 202 -3.34 -7.94 -18.60
N ALA A 203 -2.77 -7.96 -17.39
CA ALA A 203 -1.51 -7.29 -17.10
C ALA A 203 -0.32 -7.85 -17.91
N ALA A 204 -0.29 -9.15 -18.17
CA ALA A 204 0.79 -9.76 -18.95
C ALA A 204 0.70 -9.46 -20.46
N ASN A 205 -0.50 -9.22 -20.96
CA ASN A 205 -0.75 -8.99 -22.38
C ASN A 205 -0.91 -7.50 -22.75
N HIS A 206 -0.96 -6.61 -21.76
CA HIS A 206 -1.15 -5.20 -22.00
C HIS A 206 0.12 -4.55 -22.59
N GLU A 207 0.01 -3.86 -23.70
CA GLU A 207 1.15 -3.25 -24.44
C GLU A 207 1.95 -2.22 -23.63
N ASN A 208 1.31 -1.56 -22.66
CA ASN A 208 1.93 -0.56 -21.80
C ASN A 208 2.47 -1.15 -20.47
N ILE A 209 2.36 -2.46 -20.23
CA ILE A 209 2.83 -3.09 -19.00
C ILE A 209 4.06 -3.96 -19.29
N THR A 210 5.12 -3.77 -18.51
CA THR A 210 6.29 -4.66 -18.50
C THR A 210 6.38 -5.39 -17.17
N LEU A 211 6.52 -6.72 -17.20
CA LEU A 211 6.66 -7.54 -16.00
C LEU A 211 8.12 -7.90 -15.74
N TYR A 212 8.67 -7.45 -14.64
CA TYR A 212 9.94 -7.89 -14.07
C TYR A 212 9.65 -8.82 -12.89
N THR A 213 9.40 -10.10 -13.19
CA THR A 213 9.21 -11.13 -12.16
C THR A 213 10.55 -11.78 -11.77
N TYR A 214 10.63 -12.31 -10.55
CA TYR A 214 11.86 -12.78 -9.94
C TYR A 214 12.93 -11.68 -9.87
N SER A 215 12.45 -10.46 -9.53
CA SER A 215 13.25 -9.24 -9.58
C SER A 215 13.00 -8.37 -8.36
N GLU A 216 13.99 -7.61 -7.94
CA GLU A 216 13.93 -6.75 -6.76
C GLU A 216 14.48 -5.36 -7.07
N VAL A 217 13.92 -4.33 -6.44
CA VAL A 217 14.48 -2.98 -6.50
C VAL A 217 15.71 -2.94 -5.60
N GLU A 218 16.86 -2.64 -6.20
CA GLU A 218 18.14 -2.54 -5.50
C GLU A 218 18.37 -1.16 -4.91
N SER A 219 18.08 -0.12 -5.70
CA SER A 219 18.25 1.26 -5.27
C SER A 219 17.31 2.20 -5.99
N VAL A 220 17.00 3.32 -5.33
CA VAL A 220 16.20 4.41 -5.87
C VAL A 220 16.92 5.71 -5.58
N SER A 221 17.07 6.57 -6.59
CA SER A 221 17.61 7.91 -6.47
C SER A 221 16.77 8.92 -7.27
N GLY A 222 17.12 10.20 -7.24
CA GLY A 222 16.36 11.23 -7.94
C GLY A 222 15.30 11.93 -7.08
N PHE A 223 14.25 12.41 -7.69
CA PHE A 223 13.19 13.19 -7.03
C PHE A 223 11.83 12.95 -7.71
N VAL A 224 10.76 13.44 -7.10
CA VAL A 224 9.39 13.28 -7.62
C VAL A 224 9.29 13.76 -9.07
N GLY A 225 8.83 12.87 -9.94
CA GLY A 225 8.78 13.08 -11.39
C GLY A 225 9.99 12.53 -12.15
N ASN A 226 11.12 12.25 -11.49
CA ASN A 226 12.37 11.82 -12.12
C ASN A 226 13.18 10.91 -11.17
N PHE A 227 12.70 9.69 -11.01
CA PHE A 227 13.40 8.66 -10.25
C PHE A 227 14.30 7.82 -11.17
N ASP A 228 15.52 7.57 -10.76
CA ASP A 228 16.40 6.55 -11.32
C ASP A 228 16.33 5.32 -10.41
N VAL A 229 15.88 4.19 -10.96
CA VAL A 229 15.66 2.95 -10.20
C VAL A 229 16.50 1.83 -10.78
N THR A 230 17.34 1.23 -9.94
CA THR A 230 18.09 0.03 -10.29
C THR A 230 17.32 -1.21 -9.85
N ILE A 231 17.08 -2.11 -10.78
CA ILE A 231 16.34 -3.35 -10.60
C ILE A 231 17.31 -4.51 -10.81
N ARG A 232 17.37 -5.43 -9.83
CA ARG A 232 18.08 -6.69 -9.93
C ARG A 232 17.13 -7.76 -10.47
N LYS A 233 17.39 -8.28 -11.64
CA LYS A 233 16.74 -9.46 -12.22
C LYS A 233 17.51 -10.68 -11.79
N LYS A 234 16.94 -11.50 -10.92
CA LYS A 234 17.57 -12.71 -10.40
C LYS A 234 17.61 -13.80 -11.47
N ALA A 235 18.71 -14.54 -11.52
CA ALA A 235 18.89 -15.62 -12.48
C ALA A 235 17.93 -16.80 -12.22
N ARG A 236 16.97 -17.01 -13.11
CA ARG A 236 16.05 -18.16 -13.06
C ARG A 236 16.71 -19.48 -13.37
N SER A 237 17.87 -19.44 -14.03
CA SER A 237 18.55 -20.59 -14.67
C SER A 237 17.65 -21.28 -15.72
N VAL A 238 16.67 -20.53 -16.25
CA VAL A 238 15.77 -20.92 -17.34
C VAL A 238 15.56 -19.69 -18.24
N LYS A 239 15.78 -19.83 -19.53
CA LYS A 239 15.56 -18.79 -20.54
C LYS A 239 14.06 -18.64 -20.76
N ALA A 240 13.49 -17.49 -20.36
CA ALA A 240 12.06 -17.26 -20.38
C ALA A 240 11.50 -17.18 -21.80
N ASP A 241 12.28 -16.62 -22.73
CA ASP A 241 11.96 -16.49 -24.16
C ASP A 241 11.90 -17.83 -24.91
N MET A 242 12.60 -18.85 -24.42
CA MET A 242 12.60 -20.19 -25.00
C MET A 242 11.63 -21.15 -24.31
N CYS A 243 11.24 -20.88 -23.07
CA CYS A 243 10.46 -21.78 -22.25
C CYS A 243 8.98 -21.82 -22.66
N SER A 244 8.47 -22.99 -23.05
CA SER A 244 7.04 -23.19 -23.37
C SER A 244 6.14 -23.37 -22.14
N GLY A 245 6.67 -23.42 -20.92
CA GLY A 245 5.88 -23.64 -19.69
C GLY A 245 5.30 -25.05 -19.56
N CYS A 246 5.81 -26.04 -20.27
CA CYS A 246 5.26 -27.41 -20.33
C CYS A 246 5.35 -28.20 -19.00
N GLY A 247 6.22 -27.82 -18.07
CA GLY A 247 6.33 -28.43 -16.73
C GLY A 247 7.13 -29.75 -16.66
N ILE A 248 7.56 -30.35 -17.77
CA ILE A 248 8.28 -31.66 -17.78
C ILE A 248 9.51 -31.63 -16.86
N CYS A 249 10.26 -30.52 -16.86
CA CYS A 249 11.45 -30.37 -16.02
C CYS A 249 11.11 -30.38 -14.51
N THR A 250 9.95 -29.87 -14.12
CA THR A 250 9.50 -29.86 -12.73
C THR A 250 9.06 -31.25 -12.28
N GLU A 251 8.43 -32.03 -13.15
CA GLU A 251 8.01 -33.39 -12.87
C GLU A 251 9.18 -34.38 -12.76
N LYS A 252 10.23 -34.18 -13.55
CA LYS A 252 11.39 -35.08 -13.60
C LYS A 252 12.50 -34.73 -12.61
N CYS A 253 12.34 -33.65 -11.84
CA CYS A 253 13.34 -33.22 -10.85
C CYS A 253 13.47 -34.26 -9.73
N PRO A 254 14.67 -34.79 -9.44
CA PRO A 254 14.85 -35.77 -8.37
C PRO A 254 14.92 -35.12 -6.98
N SER A 255 15.25 -33.82 -6.89
CA SER A 255 15.28 -33.08 -5.64
C SER A 255 13.89 -32.57 -5.29
N ARG A 256 13.12 -33.32 -4.50
CA ARG A 256 11.70 -33.04 -4.16
C ARG A 256 11.45 -32.94 -2.66
N LYS A 257 12.44 -32.47 -1.91
CA LYS A 257 12.34 -32.39 -0.44
C LYS A 257 12.27 -30.94 0.08
N THR A 258 12.22 -29.96 -0.82
CA THR A 258 12.11 -28.54 -0.43
C THR A 258 10.65 -28.21 -0.10
N PRO A 259 10.35 -27.70 1.09
CA PRO A 259 9.00 -27.24 1.40
C PRO A 259 8.53 -26.18 0.38
N SER A 260 7.29 -26.28 -0.08
CA SER A 260 6.69 -25.31 -1.00
C SER A 260 6.33 -24.03 -0.23
N GLU A 261 6.95 -22.93 -0.56
CA GLU A 261 6.65 -21.62 0.03
C GLU A 261 5.22 -21.17 -0.33
N PHE A 262 4.79 -21.48 -1.54
CA PHE A 262 3.43 -21.18 -2.01
C PHE A 262 2.36 -21.93 -1.20
N ASP A 263 2.64 -23.17 -0.83
CA ASP A 263 1.73 -23.99 -0.01
C ASP A 263 2.08 -23.94 1.48
N MET A 264 2.80 -22.90 1.92
CA MET A 264 3.13 -22.68 3.34
C MET A 264 3.85 -23.86 4.00
N GLY A 265 4.63 -24.61 3.24
CA GLY A 265 5.34 -25.80 3.74
C GLY A 265 4.50 -27.07 3.86
N LEU A 266 3.20 -27.02 3.58
CA LEU A 266 2.29 -28.18 3.70
C LEU A 266 2.57 -29.30 2.71
N LYS A 267 3.26 -29.01 1.61
CA LYS A 267 3.81 -30.00 0.68
C LYS A 267 5.22 -29.65 0.23
N ASN A 268 5.91 -30.58 -0.39
CA ASN A 268 7.23 -30.35 -0.95
C ASN A 268 7.18 -30.04 -2.44
N ARG A 269 8.13 -29.23 -2.91
CA ARG A 269 8.38 -28.91 -4.32
C ARG A 269 9.73 -29.46 -4.81
N GLY A 270 9.92 -29.50 -6.12
CA GLY A 270 11.21 -29.75 -6.73
C GLY A 270 12.17 -28.57 -6.59
N ALA A 271 13.47 -28.81 -6.80
CA ALA A 271 14.45 -27.74 -6.92
C ALA A 271 14.20 -26.87 -8.16
N ILE A 272 13.67 -27.41 -9.24
CA ILE A 272 13.07 -26.64 -10.34
C ILE A 272 11.56 -26.72 -10.19
N TYR A 273 10.89 -25.55 -10.18
CA TYR A 273 9.48 -25.48 -9.87
C TYR A 273 8.77 -24.31 -10.56
N ILE A 274 7.46 -24.44 -10.71
CA ILE A 274 6.49 -23.39 -10.98
C ILE A 274 5.64 -23.26 -9.73
N SER A 275 5.42 -22.05 -9.24
CA SER A 275 4.78 -21.82 -7.92
C SER A 275 3.35 -22.38 -7.85
N PHE A 276 2.55 -22.18 -8.90
CA PHE A 276 1.18 -22.68 -9.02
C PHE A 276 0.76 -22.78 -10.51
N ALA A 277 -0.35 -23.46 -10.77
CA ALA A 277 -0.74 -23.81 -12.14
C ALA A 277 -1.02 -22.62 -13.05
N GLN A 278 -1.60 -21.53 -12.49
CA GLN A 278 -1.94 -20.28 -13.20
C GLN A 278 -0.82 -19.23 -13.16
N ALA A 279 0.42 -19.62 -12.80
CA ALA A 279 1.54 -18.71 -12.72
C ALA A 279 1.78 -17.90 -14.00
N ILE A 280 2.03 -16.61 -13.88
CA ILE A 280 2.36 -15.70 -14.98
C ILE A 280 3.62 -14.90 -14.62
N PRO A 281 4.70 -15.03 -15.41
CA PRO A 281 4.88 -15.98 -16.50
C PRO A 281 4.92 -17.43 -15.99
N LYS A 282 4.48 -18.37 -16.82
CA LYS A 282 4.54 -19.81 -16.53
C LYS A 282 5.95 -20.36 -16.86
N VAL A 283 6.97 -19.74 -16.29
CA VAL A 283 8.37 -20.09 -16.47
C VAL A 283 8.91 -20.60 -15.15
N PRO A 284 9.46 -21.82 -15.09
CA PRO A 284 10.05 -22.36 -13.88
C PRO A 284 11.27 -21.57 -13.43
N VAL A 285 11.63 -21.73 -12.17
CA VAL A 285 12.89 -21.24 -11.60
C VAL A 285 13.63 -22.40 -10.95
N ILE A 286 14.96 -22.36 -10.98
CA ILE A 286 15.80 -23.32 -10.27
C ILE A 286 16.26 -22.70 -8.96
N ASP A 287 15.81 -23.28 -7.85
CA ASP A 287 16.35 -23.01 -6.53
C ASP A 287 17.77 -23.60 -6.44
N ARG A 288 18.76 -22.72 -6.47
CA ARG A 288 20.17 -23.12 -6.51
C ARG A 288 20.63 -23.84 -5.23
N GLU A 289 20.01 -23.48 -4.10
CA GLU A 289 20.32 -24.10 -2.82
C GLU A 289 19.73 -25.51 -2.69
N ALA A 290 18.60 -25.80 -3.34
CA ALA A 290 17.99 -27.12 -3.35
C ALA A 290 18.49 -28.00 -4.51
N CYS A 291 19.12 -27.42 -5.54
CA CYS A 291 19.47 -28.11 -6.77
C CYS A 291 20.75 -28.95 -6.65
N ILE A 292 20.66 -30.23 -6.93
CA ILE A 292 21.80 -31.16 -6.93
C ILE A 292 22.89 -30.72 -7.93
N LYS A 293 22.49 -30.18 -9.11
CA LYS A 293 23.46 -29.70 -10.11
C LYS A 293 24.30 -28.54 -9.56
N PHE A 294 23.71 -27.58 -8.91
CA PHE A 294 24.44 -26.46 -8.31
C PHE A 294 25.28 -26.87 -7.12
N LYS A 295 24.82 -27.85 -6.31
CA LYS A 295 25.55 -28.35 -5.14
C LYS A 295 26.75 -29.28 -5.50
N THR A 296 26.58 -30.15 -6.47
CA THR A 296 27.51 -31.26 -6.71
C THR A 296 28.07 -31.35 -8.12
N GLY A 297 27.52 -30.58 -9.06
CA GLY A 297 27.85 -30.66 -10.48
C GLY A 297 27.30 -31.90 -11.22
N LYS A 298 26.75 -32.90 -10.52
CA LYS A 298 26.47 -34.23 -11.07
C LYS A 298 25.04 -34.44 -11.64
N CYS A 299 24.13 -33.52 -11.52
CA CYS A 299 22.78 -33.63 -12.08
C CYS A 299 22.62 -32.74 -13.33
N GLY A 300 21.64 -32.99 -14.16
CA GLY A 300 21.33 -32.26 -15.37
C GLY A 300 20.07 -32.77 -16.04
N ILE A 301 19.18 -33.44 -15.27
CA ILE A 301 17.97 -34.08 -15.79
C ILE A 301 17.06 -33.05 -16.45
N CYS A 302 16.79 -31.90 -15.79
CA CYS A 302 15.92 -30.86 -16.32
C CYS A 302 16.40 -30.32 -17.68
N SER A 303 17.73 -30.18 -17.88
CA SER A 303 18.30 -29.81 -19.18
C SER A 303 18.11 -30.88 -20.25
N LYS A 304 18.28 -32.16 -19.88
CA LYS A 304 18.13 -33.28 -20.82
C LYS A 304 16.70 -33.52 -21.29
N VAL A 305 15.73 -33.25 -20.42
CA VAL A 305 14.29 -33.47 -20.73
C VAL A 305 13.59 -32.23 -21.28
N CYS A 306 14.27 -31.09 -21.37
CA CYS A 306 13.69 -29.87 -21.87
C CYS A 306 13.61 -29.86 -23.40
N PRO A 307 12.44 -29.96 -24.02
CA PRO A 307 12.34 -30.00 -25.48
C PRO A 307 12.75 -28.69 -26.16
N ALA A 308 12.64 -27.58 -25.44
CA ALA A 308 13.01 -26.24 -25.92
C ALA A 308 14.46 -25.84 -25.62
N GLY A 309 15.22 -26.67 -24.89
CA GLY A 309 16.60 -26.34 -24.51
C GLY A 309 16.74 -25.09 -23.63
N ALA A 310 15.67 -24.73 -22.90
CA ALA A 310 15.59 -23.46 -22.15
C ALA A 310 16.41 -23.42 -20.85
N ILE A 311 16.98 -24.55 -20.39
CA ILE A 311 17.72 -24.59 -19.13
C ILE A 311 19.14 -24.06 -19.33
N ASP A 312 19.50 -23.06 -18.51
CA ASP A 312 20.81 -22.42 -18.55
C ASP A 312 21.36 -22.22 -17.12
N TYR A 313 22.28 -23.10 -16.72
CA TYR A 313 22.90 -23.05 -15.39
C TYR A 313 23.95 -21.93 -15.26
N THR A 314 24.31 -21.26 -16.36
CA THR A 314 25.32 -20.19 -16.36
C THR A 314 24.73 -18.81 -16.15
N GLN A 315 23.40 -18.67 -16.17
CA GLN A 315 22.76 -17.38 -15.90
C GLN A 315 23.22 -16.76 -14.59
N THR A 316 23.47 -15.47 -14.62
CA THR A 316 23.78 -14.62 -13.47
C THR A 316 22.71 -13.54 -13.32
N ASP A 317 22.65 -12.94 -12.14
CA ASP A 317 21.79 -11.79 -11.91
C ASP A 317 22.17 -10.62 -12.85
N GLU A 318 21.17 -9.89 -13.32
CA GLU A 318 21.31 -8.72 -14.19
C GLU A 318 20.83 -7.47 -13.44
N LEU A 319 21.60 -6.39 -13.51
CA LEU A 319 21.17 -5.08 -13.02
C LEU A 319 20.76 -4.20 -14.20
N ILE A 320 19.55 -3.67 -14.14
CA ILE A 320 19.04 -2.68 -15.09
C ILE A 320 18.69 -1.40 -14.35
N THR A 321 18.94 -0.25 -14.98
CA THR A 321 18.56 1.05 -14.41
C THR A 321 17.60 1.74 -15.38
N GLU A 322 16.43 2.10 -14.83
CA GLU A 322 15.34 2.70 -15.60
C GLU A 322 14.83 3.98 -14.92
N LYS A 323 14.24 4.86 -15.73
CA LYS A 323 13.68 6.15 -15.26
C LYS A 323 12.16 6.08 -15.10
N TYR A 324 11.68 6.61 -13.96
CA TYR A 324 10.25 6.65 -13.63
C TYR A 324 9.84 8.02 -13.10
N GLY A 325 8.61 8.45 -13.45
CA GLY A 325 8.01 9.65 -12.88
C GLY A 325 7.28 9.41 -11.56
N ALA A 326 6.82 8.18 -11.34
CA ALA A 326 6.12 7.79 -10.11
C ALA A 326 6.49 6.37 -9.71
N ILE A 327 6.47 6.12 -8.39
CA ILE A 327 6.67 4.78 -7.80
C ILE A 327 5.49 4.48 -6.90
N VAL A 328 4.85 3.33 -7.11
CA VAL A 328 3.74 2.83 -6.30
C VAL A 328 4.21 1.62 -5.50
N LEU A 329 4.03 1.66 -4.20
CA LEU A 329 4.37 0.57 -3.29
C LEU A 329 3.15 -0.32 -3.06
N ALA A 330 3.19 -1.55 -3.59
CA ALA A 330 2.14 -2.56 -3.45
C ALA A 330 2.71 -3.87 -2.88
N THR A 331 3.60 -3.77 -1.90
CA THR A 331 4.43 -4.86 -1.36
C THR A 331 3.67 -5.90 -0.53
N GLY A 332 2.36 -5.70 -0.32
CA GLY A 332 1.50 -6.63 0.38
C GLY A 332 1.76 -6.69 1.89
N PHE A 333 1.62 -7.89 2.45
CA PHE A 333 1.82 -8.15 3.88
C PHE A 333 2.63 -9.43 4.10
N GLU A 334 3.26 -9.49 5.27
CA GLU A 334 3.87 -10.70 5.80
C GLU A 334 3.09 -11.20 7.02
N THR A 335 3.11 -12.51 7.23
CA THR A 335 2.50 -13.11 8.42
C THR A 335 3.36 -12.81 9.65
N MET A 336 2.72 -12.68 10.81
CA MET A 336 3.42 -12.49 12.08
C MET A 336 4.35 -13.69 12.36
N PRO A 337 5.61 -13.46 12.74
CA PRO A 337 6.50 -14.52 13.21
C PRO A 337 5.92 -15.17 14.46
N LEU A 338 5.63 -16.48 14.40
CA LEU A 338 4.94 -17.21 15.47
C LEU A 338 5.87 -17.81 16.55
N ASP A 339 7.17 -17.77 16.32
CA ASP A 339 8.22 -18.16 17.28
C ASP A 339 8.12 -17.42 18.62
N LYS A 340 7.59 -16.19 18.60
CA LYS A 340 7.37 -15.36 19.78
C LYS A 340 6.10 -15.72 20.58
N PHE A 341 5.26 -16.61 20.05
CA PHE A 341 3.93 -16.95 20.57
C PHE A 341 3.80 -18.47 20.80
N GLY A 342 4.81 -19.07 21.43
CA GLY A 342 4.89 -20.52 21.65
C GLY A 342 3.76 -21.11 22.50
N GLU A 343 3.03 -20.28 23.27
CA GLU A 343 1.86 -20.68 24.06
C GLU A 343 0.71 -21.25 23.21
N TYR A 344 0.66 -20.93 21.93
CA TYR A 344 -0.35 -21.50 21.02
C TYR A 344 0.08 -22.83 20.40
N GLY A 345 1.34 -23.28 20.62
CA GLY A 345 1.82 -24.58 20.17
C GLY A 345 2.13 -24.71 18.69
N TYR A 346 2.22 -23.59 17.93
CA TYR A 346 2.65 -23.61 16.54
C TYR A 346 4.09 -24.14 16.44
N GLY A 347 4.30 -25.10 15.51
CA GLY A 347 5.57 -25.81 15.38
C GLY A 347 5.77 -26.99 16.34
N ALA A 348 5.09 -26.98 17.51
CA ALA A 348 5.09 -28.11 18.44
C ALA A 348 4.03 -29.17 18.05
N SER A 349 2.88 -28.74 17.54
CA SER A 349 1.84 -29.61 16.99
C SER A 349 1.62 -29.29 15.52
N LYS A 350 1.60 -30.31 14.67
CA LYS A 350 1.29 -30.17 13.24
C LYS A 350 -0.14 -29.69 12.96
N ASP A 351 -1.06 -29.88 13.91
CA ASP A 351 -2.47 -29.49 13.77
C ASP A 351 -2.74 -28.06 14.25
N VAL A 352 -1.72 -27.36 14.73
CA VAL A 352 -1.78 -25.91 14.96
C VAL A 352 -1.25 -25.22 13.71
N ILE A 353 -2.16 -24.62 12.96
CA ILE A 353 -1.89 -24.03 11.63
C ILE A 353 -2.23 -22.55 11.59
N THR A 354 -1.63 -21.84 10.68
CA THR A 354 -1.94 -20.44 10.38
C THR A 354 -3.18 -20.31 9.50
N SER A 355 -3.74 -19.11 9.42
CA SER A 355 -4.84 -18.80 8.50
C SER A 355 -4.48 -19.04 7.03
N LEU A 356 -3.23 -18.78 6.62
CA LEU A 356 -2.79 -19.04 5.23
C LEU A 356 -2.61 -20.54 4.96
N GLU A 357 -2.15 -21.31 5.92
CA GLU A 357 -2.12 -22.77 5.82
C GLU A 357 -3.53 -23.33 5.67
N LEU A 358 -4.50 -22.81 6.42
CA LEU A 358 -5.90 -23.19 6.26
C LEU A 358 -6.43 -22.87 4.86
N GLU A 359 -6.15 -21.68 4.32
CA GLU A 359 -6.51 -21.32 2.94
C GLU A 359 -5.92 -22.30 1.92
N ARG A 360 -4.69 -22.79 2.15
CA ARG A 360 -4.09 -23.78 1.26
C ARG A 360 -4.72 -25.16 1.39
N LEU A 361 -5.15 -25.56 2.58
CA LEU A 361 -5.86 -26.85 2.78
C LEU A 361 -7.26 -26.82 2.14
N THR A 362 -7.99 -25.70 2.26
CA THR A 362 -9.35 -25.58 1.73
C THR A 362 -9.41 -25.27 0.22
N ASN A 363 -8.28 -24.90 -0.38
CA ASN A 363 -8.21 -24.58 -1.80
C ASN A 363 -8.19 -25.85 -2.66
N ALA A 364 -9.05 -25.94 -3.69
CA ALA A 364 -9.14 -27.08 -4.60
C ALA A 364 -7.82 -27.41 -5.33
N ALA A 365 -6.94 -26.39 -5.55
CA ALA A 365 -5.60 -26.58 -6.10
C ALA A 365 -4.51 -26.70 -5.01
N GLY A 366 -4.92 -26.82 -3.76
CA GLY A 366 -4.04 -26.94 -2.60
C GLY A 366 -3.51 -28.36 -2.36
N PRO A 367 -2.74 -28.55 -1.27
CA PRO A 367 -2.08 -29.82 -0.97
C PRO A 367 -3.05 -31.00 -0.73
N THR A 368 -4.27 -30.71 -0.33
CA THR A 368 -5.32 -31.67 0.03
C THR A 368 -6.52 -31.65 -0.91
N GLU A 369 -6.38 -31.00 -2.08
CA GLU A 369 -7.43 -30.91 -3.11
C GLU A 369 -8.74 -30.31 -2.56
N GLY A 370 -8.63 -29.39 -1.61
CA GLY A 370 -9.77 -28.71 -0.99
C GLY A 370 -10.38 -29.43 0.23
N HIS A 371 -9.86 -30.58 0.61
CA HIS A 371 -10.32 -31.30 1.79
C HIS A 371 -9.64 -30.78 3.06
N LEU A 372 -10.44 -30.28 4.01
CA LEU A 372 -9.93 -29.88 5.31
C LEU A 372 -9.57 -31.11 6.14
N VAL A 373 -8.28 -31.31 6.37
CA VAL A 373 -7.76 -32.43 7.15
C VAL A 373 -6.76 -31.97 8.18
N CYS A 374 -6.66 -32.70 9.30
CA CYS A 374 -5.60 -32.54 10.28
C CYS A 374 -4.25 -32.92 9.65
N PRO A 375 -3.25 -32.03 9.58
CA PRO A 375 -1.95 -32.34 8.96
C PRO A 375 -1.21 -33.50 9.59
N SER A 376 -1.48 -33.81 10.88
CA SER A 376 -0.87 -34.95 11.57
C SER A 376 -1.43 -36.31 11.17
N THR A 377 -2.72 -36.39 10.85
CA THR A 377 -3.44 -37.68 10.68
C THR A 377 -4.02 -37.88 9.30
N GLY A 378 -4.17 -36.80 8.50
CA GLY A 378 -4.87 -36.83 7.23
C GLY A 378 -6.39 -37.01 7.35
N LYS A 379 -6.96 -36.95 8.55
CA LYS A 379 -8.39 -37.12 8.79
C LYS A 379 -9.09 -35.78 9.01
N GLU A 380 -10.37 -35.73 8.70
CA GLU A 380 -11.22 -34.58 8.95
C GLU A 380 -11.24 -34.20 10.45
N PRO A 381 -11.08 -32.90 10.81
CA PRO A 381 -11.12 -32.44 12.18
C PRO A 381 -12.54 -32.51 12.75
N LYS A 382 -12.70 -33.08 13.95
CA LYS A 382 -14.00 -33.11 14.65
C LYS A 382 -14.29 -31.85 15.46
N LYS A 383 -13.24 -31.11 15.84
CA LYS A 383 -13.31 -29.85 16.61
C LYS A 383 -12.22 -28.94 16.10
N VAL A 384 -12.57 -27.68 15.88
CA VAL A 384 -11.64 -26.64 15.45
C VAL A 384 -11.71 -25.46 16.43
N ILE A 385 -10.58 -24.92 16.79
CA ILE A 385 -10.44 -23.71 17.60
C ILE A 385 -9.80 -22.64 16.75
N ILE A 386 -10.46 -21.49 16.65
CA ILE A 386 -9.94 -20.33 15.94
C ILE A 386 -9.43 -19.31 16.95
N VAL A 387 -8.13 -19.02 16.91
CA VAL A 387 -7.49 -18.04 17.78
C VAL A 387 -7.30 -16.73 17.05
N SER A 388 -7.94 -15.67 17.53
CA SER A 388 -7.84 -14.33 16.97
C SER A 388 -6.80 -13.49 17.69
N CYS A 389 -6.36 -12.40 17.06
CA CYS A 389 -5.48 -11.38 17.63
C CYS A 389 -4.08 -11.87 17.99
N VAL A 390 -3.60 -13.00 17.45
CA VAL A 390 -2.20 -13.42 17.68
C VAL A 390 -1.25 -12.35 17.14
N GLY A 391 -0.46 -11.75 18.03
CA GLY A 391 0.45 -10.65 17.71
C GLY A 391 -0.21 -9.28 17.43
N SER A 392 -1.55 -9.17 17.55
CA SER A 392 -2.31 -7.91 17.49
C SER A 392 -3.02 -7.66 18.81
N ARG A 393 -3.23 -6.38 19.20
CA ARG A 393 -3.77 -5.99 20.52
C ARG A 393 -2.92 -6.54 21.68
N ASP A 394 -1.64 -6.74 21.42
CA ASP A 394 -0.69 -7.30 22.36
C ASP A 394 0.02 -6.18 23.12
N VAL A 395 -0.13 -6.18 24.45
CA VAL A 395 0.52 -5.23 25.36
C VAL A 395 1.81 -5.78 25.96
N SER A 396 2.18 -7.03 25.65
CA SER A 396 3.39 -7.67 26.18
C SER A 396 4.69 -7.19 25.53
N GLY A 397 4.60 -6.46 24.42
CA GLY A 397 5.75 -5.99 23.61
C GLY A 397 6.27 -7.02 22.59
N ARG A 398 5.71 -8.24 22.54
CA ARG A 398 6.08 -9.26 21.53
C ARG A 398 5.42 -9.00 20.18
N GLY A 399 4.22 -8.43 20.19
CA GLY A 399 3.42 -8.08 19.02
C GLY A 399 3.18 -6.58 18.90
N LYS A 400 2.04 -6.22 18.30
CA LYS A 400 1.57 -4.83 18.12
C LYS A 400 0.39 -4.54 19.05
N SER A 401 0.40 -3.38 19.72
CA SER A 401 -0.68 -2.97 20.65
C SER A 401 -1.99 -2.62 19.94
N TYR A 402 -1.95 -2.32 18.64
CA TYR A 402 -3.13 -2.00 17.83
C TYR A 402 -3.75 -3.23 17.15
N CYS A 403 -5.00 -3.10 16.71
CA CYS A 403 -5.71 -4.11 15.93
C CYS A 403 -5.36 -3.99 14.45
N SER A 404 -5.06 -5.11 13.78
CA SER A 404 -4.85 -5.17 12.32
C SER A 404 -6.14 -4.97 11.51
N LYS A 405 -7.32 -5.03 12.16
CA LYS A 405 -8.67 -4.89 11.58
C LYS A 405 -9.01 -5.90 10.47
N ILE A 406 -8.34 -7.03 10.41
CA ILE A 406 -8.52 -8.02 9.34
C ILE A 406 -8.88 -9.42 9.85
N CYS A 407 -8.30 -9.88 10.99
CA CYS A 407 -8.44 -11.27 11.40
C CYS A 407 -9.89 -11.69 11.70
N CYS A 408 -10.71 -10.83 12.31
CA CYS A 408 -12.11 -11.15 12.56
C CYS A 408 -12.89 -11.44 11.28
N MET A 409 -12.53 -10.76 10.18
CA MET A 409 -13.20 -10.91 8.88
C MET A 409 -12.85 -12.24 8.22
N TYR A 410 -11.56 -12.57 8.10
CA TYR A 410 -11.19 -13.85 7.50
C TYR A 410 -11.50 -15.05 8.42
N ASN A 411 -11.52 -14.87 9.75
CA ASN A 411 -11.95 -15.91 10.68
C ASN A 411 -13.44 -16.23 10.54
N ALA A 412 -14.30 -15.23 10.28
CA ALA A 412 -15.71 -15.47 9.96
C ALA A 412 -15.84 -16.31 8.67
N LYS A 413 -15.05 -16.00 7.63
CA LYS A 413 -14.97 -16.79 6.41
C LYS A 413 -14.51 -18.24 6.71
N HIS A 414 -13.45 -18.40 7.50
CA HIS A 414 -12.92 -19.72 7.85
C HIS A 414 -13.92 -20.57 8.63
N ALA A 415 -14.67 -19.94 9.56
CA ALA A 415 -15.74 -20.64 10.28
C ALA A 415 -16.88 -21.13 9.39
N MET A 416 -17.03 -20.56 8.18
CA MET A 416 -18.00 -21.03 7.18
C MET A 416 -17.49 -22.22 6.35
N TYR A 417 -16.18 -22.48 6.34
CA TYR A 417 -15.57 -23.62 5.66
C TYR A 417 -15.54 -24.89 6.52
N ILE A 418 -15.60 -24.70 7.84
CA ILE A 418 -15.55 -25.74 8.86
C ILE A 418 -16.95 -26.24 9.19
#